data_121195108681b2fe7b1089b38488de8a
#
_entry.id   121195108681b2fe7b1089b38488de8a
#
_cell.length_a   1.000
_cell.length_b   1.000
_cell.length_c   1.000
_cell.angle_alpha   90.00
_cell.angle_beta   90.00
_cell.angle_gamma   90.00
#
_symmetry.space_group_name_H-M   'P 1'
#
loop_
_entity.id
_entity.type
_entity.pdbx_description
1 polymer ?
#
loop_
_entity_poly.entity_id
_entity_poly.type
_entity_poly.pdbx_seq_one_letter_code
_entity_poly.pdbx_strand_id
1 'polypeptide(L)'
;MVFRKLALAFLLSLSALVMGASVSAQTSDAFVEGIGRDTVQASCTHCHSAALVTQNSGSEEVWRIRVKLMQTAHGMPTIDDATEATIVNYLATHYGQKAAARRAALKPEFMPKNPYAQEPAAD
;
A
#
# COMPACT_ATOMS: atom_id res chain seq x y z
N MET A 1 -16.78 -60.34 -16.67
CA MET A 1 -17.40 -59.44 -15.67
C MET A 1 -16.41 -58.87 -14.65
N VAL A 2 -15.26 -59.49 -14.43
CA VAL A 2 -14.27 -59.05 -13.44
C VAL A 2 -13.54 -57.73 -13.88
N PHE A 3 -13.19 -57.62 -15.15
CA PHE A 3 -12.46 -56.45 -15.69
C PHE A 3 -13.23 -55.12 -15.61
N ARG A 4 -14.57 -55.13 -15.66
CA ARG A 4 -15.39 -53.92 -15.52
C ARG A 4 -15.43 -53.39 -14.10
N LYS A 5 -15.28 -54.24 -13.10
CA LYS A 5 -15.29 -53.84 -11.68
C LYS A 5 -13.95 -53.26 -11.23
N LEU A 6 -12.85 -53.75 -11.82
CA LEU A 6 -11.51 -53.21 -11.57
C LEU A 6 -11.32 -51.80 -12.18
N ALA A 7 -11.87 -51.55 -13.35
CA ALA A 7 -11.77 -50.25 -14.01
C ALA A 7 -12.56 -49.17 -13.26
N LEU A 8 -13.73 -49.51 -12.67
CA LEU A 8 -14.53 -48.57 -11.89
C LEU A 8 -13.85 -48.20 -10.56
N ALA A 9 -13.17 -49.17 -9.94
CA ALA A 9 -12.46 -48.91 -8.68
C ALA A 9 -11.24 -47.99 -8.87
N PHE A 10 -10.58 -48.08 -10.03
CA PHE A 10 -9.42 -47.23 -10.35
C PHE A 10 -9.81 -45.78 -10.69
N LEU A 11 -10.99 -45.57 -11.27
CA LEU A 11 -11.50 -44.23 -11.59
C LEU A 11 -12.01 -43.48 -10.33
N LEU A 12 -12.46 -44.19 -9.30
CA LEU A 12 -12.90 -43.59 -8.05
C LEU A 12 -11.77 -43.19 -7.12
N SER A 13 -10.58 -43.82 -7.26
CA SER A 13 -9.42 -43.48 -6.41
C SER A 13 -8.62 -42.28 -6.91
N LEU A 14 -8.80 -41.85 -8.16
CA LEU A 14 -8.07 -40.70 -8.72
C LEU A 14 -8.77 -39.37 -8.45
N SER A 15 -10.02 -39.37 -7.97
CA SER A 15 -10.79 -38.16 -7.68
C SER A 15 -10.52 -37.53 -6.30
N ALA A 16 -9.72 -38.15 -5.46
CA ALA A 16 -9.50 -37.72 -4.08
C ALA A 16 -8.24 -36.85 -3.86
N LEU A 17 -7.46 -36.57 -4.92
CA LEU A 17 -6.18 -35.87 -4.79
C LEU A 17 -6.18 -34.41 -5.27
N VAL A 18 -7.36 -33.84 -5.55
CA VAL A 18 -7.48 -32.40 -5.77
C VAL A 18 -7.99 -31.75 -4.48
N MET A 19 -7.30 -31.95 -3.39
CA MET A 19 -7.36 -31.02 -2.27
C MET A 19 -6.61 -29.79 -2.70
N GLY A 20 -7.37 -28.81 -3.18
CA GLY A 20 -6.88 -27.49 -3.53
C GLY A 20 -6.11 -26.93 -2.36
N ALA A 21 -4.80 -26.78 -2.53
CA ALA A 21 -4.03 -25.87 -1.73
C ALA A 21 -4.67 -24.48 -1.94
N SER A 22 -5.50 -24.06 -1.01
CA SER A 22 -5.92 -22.67 -0.90
C SER A 22 -4.64 -21.89 -0.68
N VAL A 23 -4.06 -21.37 -1.76
CA VAL A 23 -3.07 -20.31 -1.69
C VAL A 23 -3.83 -19.14 -1.09
N SER A 24 -3.78 -19.01 0.23
CA SER A 24 -4.09 -17.75 0.88
C SER A 24 -3.06 -16.79 0.32
N ALA A 25 -3.44 -16.02 -0.70
CA ALA A 25 -2.77 -14.80 -1.02
C ALA A 25 -2.83 -13.98 0.29
N GLN A 26 -1.75 -13.99 1.04
CA GLN A 26 -1.55 -13.06 2.13
C GLN A 26 -1.41 -11.72 1.45
N THR A 27 -2.53 -11.06 1.28
CA THR A 27 -2.55 -9.66 0.93
C THR A 27 -1.80 -8.94 2.06
N SER A 28 -0.72 -8.29 1.72
CA SER A 28 -0.01 -7.33 2.56
C SER A 28 -0.88 -6.08 2.83
N ASP A 29 -2.18 -6.26 2.87
CA ASP A 29 -3.20 -5.23 3.07
C ASP A 29 -3.45 -4.93 4.56
N ALA A 30 -2.69 -5.53 5.44
CA ALA A 30 -2.83 -5.27 6.86
C ALA A 30 -1.94 -4.09 7.30
N PHE A 31 -2.51 -3.22 8.10
CA PHE A 31 -1.73 -2.22 8.82
C PHE A 31 -0.78 -2.88 9.81
N VAL A 32 0.39 -2.29 10.01
CA VAL A 32 1.38 -2.73 11.01
C VAL A 32 0.75 -2.69 12.40
N GLU A 33 1.06 -3.68 13.24
CA GLU A 33 0.59 -3.69 14.62
C GLU A 33 1.14 -2.49 15.40
N GLY A 34 0.27 -1.82 16.16
CA GLY A 34 0.66 -0.65 16.95
C GLY A 34 -0.54 0.13 17.49
N ILE A 35 -0.26 1.04 18.41
CA ILE A 35 -1.30 1.90 19.01
C ILE A 35 -1.95 2.76 17.94
N GLY A 36 -3.27 2.71 17.82
CA GLY A 36 -4.03 3.44 16.82
C GLY A 36 -4.35 2.66 15.54
N ARG A 37 -3.80 1.44 15.37
CA ARG A 37 -4.05 0.59 14.20
C ARG A 37 -5.54 0.39 13.93
N ASP A 38 -6.30 -0.02 14.94
CA ASP A 38 -7.72 -0.34 14.78
C ASP A 38 -8.54 0.92 14.42
N THR A 39 -8.17 2.06 14.97
CA THR A 39 -8.77 3.35 14.62
C THR A 39 -8.51 3.69 13.16
N VAL A 40 -7.27 3.51 12.68
CA VAL A 40 -6.91 3.74 11.28
C VAL A 40 -7.63 2.75 10.37
N GLN A 41 -7.66 1.49 10.73
CA GLN A 41 -8.36 0.48 9.94
C GLN A 41 -9.85 0.80 9.83
N ALA A 42 -10.52 1.08 10.94
CA ALA A 42 -11.94 1.43 10.93
C ALA A 42 -12.23 2.71 10.13
N SER A 43 -11.36 3.71 10.20
CA SER A 43 -11.58 4.99 9.52
C SER A 43 -11.23 4.98 8.04
N CYS A 44 -10.22 4.21 7.63
CA CYS A 44 -9.64 4.30 6.29
C CYS A 44 -10.10 3.20 5.33
N THR A 45 -10.55 2.03 5.83
CA THR A 45 -10.86 0.89 4.96
C THR A 45 -12.32 0.78 4.54
N HIS A 46 -13.15 1.75 4.87
CA HIS A 46 -14.54 1.79 4.44
C HIS A 46 -14.70 2.02 2.92
N CYS A 47 -13.79 2.74 2.30
CA CYS A 47 -13.90 3.17 0.91
C CYS A 47 -12.83 2.55 0.00
N HIS A 48 -11.71 2.13 0.54
CA HIS A 48 -10.59 1.55 -0.23
C HIS A 48 -9.77 0.58 0.63
N SER A 49 -8.87 -0.18 0.01
CA SER A 49 -8.02 -1.13 0.73
C SER A 49 -6.96 -0.42 1.58
N ALA A 50 -6.48 -1.12 2.61
CA ALA A 50 -5.36 -0.66 3.43
C ALA A 50 -4.09 -0.42 2.58
N ALA A 51 -3.89 -1.19 1.51
CA ALA A 51 -2.76 -1.04 0.60
C ALA A 51 -2.66 0.37 0.01
N LEU A 52 -3.81 1.00 -0.30
CA LEU A 52 -3.81 2.37 -0.80
C LEU A 52 -3.25 3.37 0.21
N VAL A 53 -3.42 3.11 1.49
CA VAL A 53 -2.84 3.94 2.56
C VAL A 53 -1.37 3.60 2.76
N THR A 54 -1.04 2.32 2.94
CA THR A 54 0.29 1.85 3.35
C THR A 54 1.37 2.04 2.29
N GLN A 55 1.01 2.14 1.02
CA GLN A 55 1.94 2.50 -0.06
C GLN A 55 2.41 3.96 0.00
N ASN A 56 1.68 4.81 0.72
CA ASN A 56 2.02 6.20 0.92
C ASN A 56 2.95 6.40 2.12
N SER A 57 3.62 7.55 2.16
CA SER A 57 4.44 7.97 3.29
C SER A 57 4.38 9.49 3.44
N GLY A 58 4.62 9.97 4.65
CA GLY A 58 4.59 11.41 4.89
C GLY A 58 4.90 11.76 6.34
N SER A 59 5.21 13.05 6.57
CA SER A 59 5.28 13.62 7.90
C SER A 59 3.87 13.70 8.53
N GLU A 60 3.82 13.99 9.81
CA GLU A 60 2.54 14.26 10.51
C GLU A 60 1.67 15.28 9.78
N GLU A 61 2.27 16.38 9.35
CA GLU A 61 1.57 17.43 8.62
C GLU A 61 1.00 16.92 7.28
N VAL A 62 1.77 16.13 6.55
CA VAL A 62 1.31 15.54 5.29
C VAL A 62 0.14 14.58 5.53
N TRP A 63 0.18 13.79 6.59
CA TRP A 63 -0.92 12.91 6.93
C TRP A 63 -2.17 13.68 7.37
N ARG A 64 -2.01 14.74 8.15
CA ARG A 64 -3.12 15.63 8.54
C ARG A 64 -3.80 16.26 7.32
N ILE A 65 -3.03 16.78 6.38
CA ILE A 65 -3.56 17.33 5.13
C ILE A 65 -4.33 16.26 4.34
N ARG A 66 -3.82 15.03 4.28
CA ARG A 66 -4.52 13.93 3.57
C ARG A 66 -5.83 13.56 4.26
N VAL A 67 -5.86 13.42 5.57
CA VAL A 67 -7.10 13.16 6.32
C VAL A 67 -8.11 14.26 6.04
N LYS A 68 -7.68 15.51 6.08
CA LYS A 68 -8.54 16.67 5.77
C LYS A 68 -9.07 16.62 4.33
N LEU A 69 -8.23 16.21 3.38
CA LEU A 69 -8.64 16.04 1.99
C LEU A 69 -9.69 14.93 1.84
N MET A 70 -9.53 13.80 2.54
CA MET A 70 -10.54 12.74 2.54
C MET A 70 -11.89 13.24 3.05
N GLN A 71 -11.90 14.08 4.08
CA GLN A 71 -13.13 14.66 4.63
C GLN A 71 -13.76 15.69 3.69
N THR A 72 -12.98 16.56 3.07
CA THR A 72 -13.50 17.70 2.30
C THR A 72 -13.83 17.37 0.85
N ALA A 73 -13.13 16.41 0.24
CA ALA A 73 -13.26 16.11 -1.18
C ALA A 73 -13.69 14.67 -1.49
N HIS A 74 -13.52 13.74 -0.56
CA HIS A 74 -13.74 12.32 -0.82
C HIS A 74 -14.80 11.67 0.06
N GLY A 75 -15.59 12.48 0.78
CA GLY A 75 -16.77 12.00 1.52
C GLY A 75 -16.47 11.24 2.81
N MET A 76 -15.25 11.30 3.34
CA MET A 76 -14.95 10.77 4.65
C MET A 76 -15.72 11.58 5.71
N PRO A 77 -16.44 10.93 6.65
CA PRO A 77 -17.10 11.64 7.74
C PRO A 77 -16.12 12.49 8.55
N THR A 78 -16.61 13.59 9.11
CA THR A 78 -15.83 14.35 10.10
C THR A 78 -15.57 13.49 11.32
N ILE A 79 -14.35 13.53 11.81
CA ILE A 79 -13.90 12.87 13.03
C ILE A 79 -13.52 13.94 14.05
N ASP A 80 -13.51 13.56 15.32
CA ASP A 80 -13.07 14.44 16.40
C ASP A 80 -11.54 14.57 16.43
N ASP A 81 -11.05 15.61 17.09
CA ASP A 81 -9.62 15.94 17.15
C ASP A 81 -8.78 14.82 17.77
N ALA A 82 -9.31 14.08 18.74
CA ALA A 82 -8.60 12.98 19.41
C ALA A 82 -8.44 11.79 18.47
N THR A 83 -9.47 11.48 17.69
CA THR A 83 -9.43 10.45 16.65
C THR A 83 -8.47 10.85 15.53
N GLU A 84 -8.51 12.11 15.07
CA GLU A 84 -7.58 12.62 14.07
C GLU A 84 -6.13 12.53 14.56
N ALA A 85 -5.85 12.95 15.78
CA ALA A 85 -4.52 12.87 16.37
C ALA A 85 -4.01 11.42 16.45
N THR A 86 -4.89 10.48 16.83
CA THR A 86 -4.55 9.05 16.88
C THR A 86 -4.19 8.50 15.50
N ILE A 87 -4.98 8.83 14.49
CA ILE A 87 -4.75 8.42 13.10
C ILE A 87 -3.43 8.98 12.57
N VAL A 88 -3.24 10.28 12.72
CA VAL A 88 -2.06 10.99 12.21
C VAL A 88 -0.79 10.50 12.89
N ASN A 89 -0.80 10.33 14.21
CA ASN A 89 0.35 9.81 14.96
C ASN A 89 0.70 8.38 14.52
N TYR A 90 -0.29 7.49 14.41
CA TYR A 90 -0.06 6.13 13.92
C TYR A 90 0.56 6.13 12.51
N LEU A 91 -0.02 6.89 11.58
CA LEU A 91 0.44 6.95 10.20
C LEU A 91 1.83 7.58 10.08
N ALA A 92 2.12 8.61 10.84
CA ALA A 92 3.45 9.23 10.84
C ALA A 92 4.52 8.31 11.46
N THR A 93 4.15 7.51 12.46
CA THR A 93 5.06 6.56 13.11
C THR A 93 5.39 5.37 12.19
N HIS A 94 4.40 4.75 11.60
CA HIS A 94 4.56 3.51 10.84
C HIS A 94 4.78 3.74 9.33
N TYR A 95 4.26 4.83 8.81
CA TYR A 95 4.34 5.22 7.39
C TYR A 95 4.90 6.64 7.26
N GLY A 96 5.91 6.93 8.08
CA GLY A 96 6.62 8.21 8.10
C GLY A 96 7.34 8.52 6.81
N GLN A 97 7.85 9.73 6.71
CA GLN A 97 8.61 10.16 5.55
C GLN A 97 9.87 9.30 5.39
N LYS A 98 9.98 8.61 4.27
CA LYS A 98 11.17 7.83 3.96
C LYS A 98 12.37 8.75 3.76
N ALA A 99 13.45 8.51 4.50
CA ALA A 99 14.68 9.24 4.30
C ALA A 99 15.13 9.05 2.83
N ALA A 100 15.18 10.17 2.12
CA ALA A 100 15.75 10.32 0.79
C ALA A 100 15.70 9.09 -0.14
N ALA A 101 14.54 8.74 -0.65
CA ALA A 101 14.43 7.89 -1.84
C ALA A 101 14.63 8.71 -3.13
N ARG A 102 15.19 9.91 -3.03
CA ARG A 102 15.56 10.67 -4.20
C ARG A 102 16.82 10.03 -4.79
N ARG A 103 16.73 9.57 -6.05
CA ARG A 103 17.92 9.15 -6.79
C ARG A 103 19.02 10.20 -6.60
N ALA A 104 20.24 9.76 -6.35
CA ALA A 104 21.39 10.67 -6.30
C ALA A 104 21.39 11.57 -7.55
N ALA A 105 21.70 12.84 -7.36
CA ALA A 105 21.79 13.77 -8.49
C ALA A 105 22.73 13.19 -9.54
N LEU A 106 22.34 13.28 -10.82
CA LEU A 106 23.22 12.92 -11.92
C LEU A 106 24.46 13.80 -11.85
N LYS A 107 25.61 13.18 -12.07
CA LYS A 107 26.84 13.96 -12.23
C LYS A 107 26.71 14.91 -13.41
N PRO A 108 27.34 16.08 -13.39
CA PRO A 108 27.21 17.08 -14.44
C PRO A 108 27.49 16.56 -15.88
N GLU A 109 28.42 15.61 -16.01
CA GLU A 109 28.77 14.97 -17.28
C GLU A 109 27.66 14.12 -17.89
N PHE A 110 26.67 13.68 -17.05
CA PHE A 110 25.51 12.90 -17.49
C PHE A 110 24.23 13.74 -17.60
N MET A 111 24.34 15.05 -17.33
CA MET A 111 23.21 15.95 -17.49
C MET A 111 23.04 16.33 -18.96
N PRO A 112 21.82 16.29 -19.50
CA PRO A 112 21.58 16.82 -20.82
C PRO A 112 21.96 18.31 -20.87
N LYS A 113 22.60 18.75 -21.95
CA LYS A 113 22.89 20.17 -22.14
C LYS A 113 21.60 20.96 -22.14
N ASN A 114 21.55 22.02 -21.34
CA ASN A 114 20.43 22.94 -21.36
C ASN A 114 20.39 23.70 -22.70
N PRO A 115 19.39 23.51 -23.56
CA PRO A 115 19.31 24.19 -24.85
C PRO A 115 19.08 25.71 -24.72
N TYR A 116 18.71 26.14 -23.50
CA TYR A 116 18.44 27.54 -23.17
C TYR A 116 19.55 28.18 -22.30
N ALA A 117 20.65 27.44 -22.07
CA ALA A 117 21.79 28.03 -21.38
C ALA A 117 22.36 29.15 -22.23
N GLN A 118 22.30 30.37 -21.73
CA GLN A 118 23.00 31.50 -22.37
C GLN A 118 24.52 31.25 -22.25
N GLU A 119 25.24 31.26 -23.34
CA GLU A 119 26.68 31.29 -23.28
C GLU A 119 27.12 32.55 -22.53
N PRO A 120 28.10 32.45 -21.60
CA PRO A 120 28.66 33.65 -21.00
C PRO A 120 29.13 34.59 -22.10
N ALA A 121 28.71 35.86 -22.03
CA ALA A 121 29.15 36.86 -22.94
C ALA A 121 30.68 36.85 -22.96
N ALA A 122 31.28 36.67 -24.14
CA ALA A 122 32.71 36.77 -24.28
C ALA A 122 33.12 38.25 -24.07
N ASP A 123 33.89 38.48 -23.00
CA ASP A 123 34.52 39.76 -22.71
C ASP A 123 35.63 40.05 -23.72
#